data_951d00c6e58301b7439b7568e1b489e2
#
_entry.id   951d00c6e58301b7439b7568e1b489e2
#
_cell.length_a   1.000
_cell.length_b   1.000
_cell.length_c   1.000
_cell.angle_alpha   90.00
_cell.angle_beta   90.00
_cell.angle_gamma   90.00
#
_symmetry.space_group_name_H-M   'P 1'
#
loop_
_entity.id
_entity.type
_entity.pdbx_description
1 polymer ?
#
loop_
_entity_poly.entity_id
_entity_poly.type
_entity_poly.pdbx_seq_one_letter_code
_entity_poly.pdbx_strand_id
1 'polypeptide(L)'
;MIYLQHPRDSVIENVDKMINCGNPSFGGAMYGCGHCGNLKFVPFRCKSRFCPTCGNKYSIDRTTSMSFKIIKTPHRHCIFTIAEELRPFFLKDRSLLNCLFSAVNSVISCMFFKINKSQRFTPGFICVLHTFGRDLKWNPHIHCLLSEGGAGTSIPWRKVDHFNYRLLRDSFQTTLLSELLSRLGDSFKKVKSSIYANHKNGFYVRALPNKCEPSKVIKYIGRYLGHPVISTSRIDSYDGDFVTFHYNRHEDEKLITETVPVLDFISMLTQHIPEKHFKMIRYYGLYARHRKSDLKLHRAISNEYITEAQLAKELREKYMKNPPEGMTSAEVRSMSDDELLDMDYFFHEFDDINDDDFGEEGFYIF
;
A
#
# COMPACT_ATOMS: atom_id res chain seq x y z
N MET A 1 -13.52 4.99 -28.22
CA MET A 1 -12.08 4.64 -28.32
C MET A 1 -11.62 3.57 -27.32
N ILE A 2 -12.14 3.51 -26.09
CA ILE A 2 -11.84 2.40 -25.15
C ILE A 2 -12.18 1.03 -25.73
N TYR A 3 -13.28 0.90 -26.47
CA TYR A 3 -13.63 -0.33 -27.16
C TYR A 3 -12.68 -0.71 -28.31
N LEU A 4 -11.92 0.25 -28.86
CA LEU A 4 -10.93 0.00 -29.90
C LEU A 4 -9.56 -0.46 -29.34
N GLN A 5 -9.32 -0.32 -28.06
CA GLN A 5 -8.04 -0.71 -27.42
C GLN A 5 -8.07 -2.09 -26.77
N HIS A 6 -9.15 -2.85 -26.88
CA HIS A 6 -9.33 -4.14 -26.22
C HIS A 6 -8.88 -4.08 -24.75
N PRO A 7 -9.70 -3.52 -23.84
CA PRO A 7 -9.31 -3.43 -22.43
C PRO A 7 -9.07 -4.83 -21.88
N ARG A 8 -8.09 -4.96 -20.98
CA ARG A 8 -7.75 -6.22 -20.33
C ARG A 8 -8.96 -6.80 -19.59
N ASP A 9 -9.09 -8.12 -19.56
CA ASP A 9 -10.21 -8.81 -18.89
C ASP A 9 -10.35 -8.38 -17.43
N SER A 10 -9.21 -8.17 -16.74
CA SER A 10 -9.19 -7.66 -15.37
C SER A 10 -9.82 -6.26 -15.24
N VAL A 11 -9.73 -5.41 -16.26
CA VAL A 11 -10.37 -4.09 -16.29
C VAL A 11 -11.86 -4.24 -16.44
N ILE A 12 -12.31 -5.02 -17.44
CA ILE A 12 -13.74 -5.25 -17.70
C ILE A 12 -14.40 -5.82 -16.43
N GLU A 13 -13.84 -6.87 -15.86
CA GLU A 13 -14.37 -7.53 -14.66
C GLU A 13 -14.48 -6.57 -13.47
N ASN A 14 -13.48 -5.72 -13.24
CA ASN A 14 -13.51 -4.79 -12.11
C ASN A 14 -14.47 -3.61 -12.32
N VAL A 15 -14.56 -3.08 -13.53
CA VAL A 15 -15.49 -1.98 -13.85
C VAL A 15 -16.93 -2.47 -13.76
N ASP A 16 -17.22 -3.65 -14.31
CA ASP A 16 -18.55 -4.26 -14.23
C ASP A 16 -18.98 -4.50 -12.77
N LYS A 17 -18.10 -5.09 -11.97
CA LYS A 17 -18.31 -5.25 -10.53
C LYS A 17 -18.55 -3.93 -9.81
N MET A 18 -17.84 -2.88 -10.18
CA MET A 18 -17.96 -1.57 -9.53
C MET A 18 -19.30 -0.92 -9.86
N ILE A 19 -19.72 -0.95 -11.11
CA ILE A 19 -21.01 -0.39 -11.57
C ILE A 19 -22.18 -1.07 -10.85
N ASN A 20 -22.09 -2.38 -10.65
CA ASN A 20 -23.13 -3.19 -10.03
C ASN A 20 -22.99 -3.33 -8.50
N CYS A 21 -22.06 -2.61 -7.88
CA CYS A 21 -21.78 -2.73 -6.45
C CYS A 21 -22.94 -2.24 -5.58
N GLY A 22 -23.50 -3.16 -4.80
CA GLY A 22 -24.64 -2.85 -3.91
C GLY A 22 -25.98 -2.78 -4.62
N ASN A 23 -26.07 -3.19 -5.88
CA ASN A 23 -27.33 -3.31 -6.60
C ASN A 23 -28.10 -4.55 -6.09
N PRO A 24 -29.34 -4.37 -5.57
CA PRO A 24 -30.15 -5.48 -5.03
C PRO A 24 -30.42 -6.60 -6.03
N SER A 25 -30.44 -6.33 -7.33
CA SER A 25 -30.68 -7.35 -8.38
C SER A 25 -29.57 -8.42 -8.44
N PHE A 26 -28.38 -8.14 -7.90
CA PHE A 26 -27.27 -9.11 -7.78
C PHE A 26 -27.32 -9.90 -6.47
N GLY A 27 -28.40 -9.79 -5.72
CA GLY A 27 -28.61 -10.51 -4.47
C GLY A 27 -28.15 -9.74 -3.23
N GLY A 28 -28.44 -10.33 -2.09
CA GLY A 28 -28.12 -9.77 -0.78
C GLY A 28 -28.46 -10.73 0.33
N ALA A 29 -28.26 -10.30 1.58
CA ALA A 29 -28.67 -11.01 2.77
C ALA A 29 -29.82 -10.28 3.46
N MET A 30 -30.81 -11.04 3.92
CA MET A 30 -31.91 -10.53 4.72
C MET A 30 -31.58 -10.74 6.20
N TYR A 31 -31.54 -9.67 6.96
CA TYR A 31 -31.34 -9.68 8.41
C TYR A 31 -32.64 -9.41 9.11
N GLY A 32 -33.00 -10.21 10.11
CA GLY A 32 -34.15 -10.02 10.97
C GLY A 32 -33.70 -9.60 12.39
N CYS A 33 -34.36 -8.60 12.93
CA CYS A 33 -34.16 -8.24 14.34
C CYS A 33 -34.93 -9.21 15.22
N GLY A 34 -34.25 -9.98 16.05
CA GLY A 34 -34.87 -10.93 16.99
C GLY A 34 -35.76 -10.28 18.06
N HIS A 35 -35.60 -8.97 18.28
CA HIS A 35 -36.36 -8.23 19.28
C HIS A 35 -37.66 -7.61 18.73
N CYS A 36 -37.59 -6.95 17.58
CA CYS A 36 -38.74 -6.22 17.01
C CYS A 36 -39.29 -6.81 15.70
N GLY A 37 -38.70 -7.88 15.17
CA GLY A 37 -39.11 -8.53 13.95
C GLY A 37 -38.82 -7.75 12.66
N ASN A 38 -38.22 -6.57 12.74
CA ASN A 38 -37.90 -5.76 11.56
C ASN A 38 -36.90 -6.49 10.66
N LEU A 39 -37.15 -6.43 9.34
CA LEU A 39 -36.29 -7.01 8.32
C LEU A 39 -35.46 -5.92 7.64
N LYS A 40 -34.18 -6.21 7.41
CA LYS A 40 -33.27 -5.34 6.65
C LYS A 40 -32.58 -6.15 5.56
N PHE A 41 -32.80 -5.74 4.32
CA PHE A 41 -32.05 -6.28 3.17
C PHE A 41 -30.72 -5.55 3.01
N VAL A 42 -29.63 -6.30 2.94
CA VAL A 42 -28.27 -5.77 2.71
C VAL A 42 -27.75 -6.34 1.39
N PRO A 43 -27.64 -5.52 0.32
CA PRO A 43 -27.17 -6.01 -0.97
C PRO A 43 -25.69 -6.39 -0.92
N PHE A 44 -25.30 -7.39 -1.71
CA PHE A 44 -23.93 -7.83 -1.82
C PHE A 44 -23.03 -6.73 -2.38
N ARG A 45 -21.80 -6.68 -1.85
CA ARG A 45 -20.76 -5.74 -2.30
C ARG A 45 -19.80 -6.42 -3.25
N CYS A 46 -19.25 -5.66 -4.21
CA CYS A 46 -18.39 -6.19 -5.27
C CYS A 46 -17.00 -6.67 -4.78
N LYS A 47 -16.56 -6.25 -3.59
CA LYS A 47 -15.22 -6.54 -3.01
C LYS A 47 -14.04 -6.15 -3.92
N SER A 48 -14.27 -5.37 -4.99
CA SER A 48 -13.21 -4.84 -5.83
C SER A 48 -12.48 -3.70 -5.09
N ARG A 49 -11.16 -3.74 -5.11
CA ARG A 49 -10.32 -2.66 -4.57
C ARG A 49 -10.43 -1.36 -5.37
N PHE A 50 -10.86 -1.44 -6.61
CA PHE A 50 -11.06 -0.29 -7.49
C PHE A 50 -12.39 0.43 -7.21
N CYS A 51 -13.35 -0.25 -6.62
CA CYS A 51 -14.61 0.36 -6.20
C CYS A 51 -14.37 1.31 -5.01
N PRO A 52 -14.83 2.56 -5.04
CA PRO A 52 -14.60 3.52 -3.96
C PRO A 52 -15.03 3.00 -2.57
N THR A 53 -16.23 2.42 -2.50
CA THR A 53 -16.78 1.87 -1.24
C THR A 53 -16.03 0.63 -0.76
N CYS A 54 -15.85 -0.36 -1.65
CA CYS A 54 -15.21 -1.64 -1.26
C CYS A 54 -13.70 -1.49 -1.09
N GLY A 55 -13.08 -0.61 -1.86
CA GLY A 55 -11.66 -0.31 -1.77
C GLY A 55 -11.31 0.37 -0.46
N ASN A 56 -12.14 1.31 0.00
CA ASN A 56 -11.95 1.95 1.30
C ASN A 56 -11.97 0.90 2.44
N LYS A 57 -13.03 0.07 2.51
CA LYS A 57 -13.08 -1.03 3.48
C LYS A 57 -11.86 -1.95 3.38
N TYR A 58 -11.45 -2.34 2.18
CA TYR A 58 -10.26 -3.16 1.98
C TYR A 58 -8.98 -2.48 2.51
N SER A 59 -8.84 -1.17 2.31
CA SER A 59 -7.71 -0.38 2.80
C SER A 59 -7.65 -0.41 4.33
N ILE A 60 -8.78 -0.17 4.98
CA ILE A 60 -8.93 -0.22 6.44
C ILE A 60 -8.55 -1.59 6.99
N ASP A 61 -9.20 -2.65 6.50
CA ASP A 61 -8.95 -4.04 6.95
C ASP A 61 -7.46 -4.42 6.79
N ARG A 62 -6.82 -3.97 5.70
CA ARG A 62 -5.40 -4.25 5.46
C ARG A 62 -4.46 -3.44 6.32
N THR A 63 -4.77 -2.18 6.55
CA THR A 63 -4.00 -1.29 7.44
C THR A 63 -4.02 -1.84 8.86
N THR A 64 -5.19 -2.18 9.36
CA THR A 64 -5.36 -2.82 10.67
C THR A 64 -4.58 -4.12 10.74
N SER A 65 -4.76 -5.05 9.79
CA SER A 65 -4.01 -6.31 9.75
C SER A 65 -2.49 -6.13 9.66
N MET A 66 -1.99 -5.06 9.04
CA MET A 66 -0.56 -4.74 9.00
C MET A 66 -0.05 -4.24 10.35
N SER A 67 -0.81 -3.38 11.03
CA SER A 67 -0.41 -2.81 12.32
C SER A 67 -0.15 -3.88 13.38
N PHE A 68 -0.92 -4.97 13.37
CA PHE A 68 -0.72 -6.10 14.28
C PHE A 68 0.49 -6.99 13.96
N LYS A 69 1.05 -6.87 12.77
CA LYS A 69 2.21 -7.70 12.35
C LYS A 69 3.53 -7.02 12.55
N ILE A 70 3.52 -5.73 12.87
CA ILE A 70 4.72 -4.93 12.97
C ILE A 70 5.31 -5.01 14.37
N ILE A 71 6.62 -5.23 14.40
CA ILE A 71 7.42 -5.22 15.62
C ILE A 71 7.46 -3.78 16.16
N LYS A 72 7.33 -3.58 17.48
CA LYS A 72 7.49 -2.28 18.14
C LYS A 72 8.95 -1.80 18.09
N THR A 73 9.40 -1.36 16.93
CA THR A 73 10.73 -0.79 16.69
C THR A 73 10.57 0.35 15.67
N PRO A 74 11.49 1.32 15.64
CA PRO A 74 11.48 2.31 14.58
C PRO A 74 11.50 1.66 13.20
N HIS A 75 10.71 2.21 12.29
CA HIS A 75 10.64 1.79 10.91
C HIS A 75 10.99 2.95 10.00
N ARG A 76 11.50 2.63 8.83
CA ARG A 76 11.83 3.58 7.79
C ARG A 76 10.95 3.36 6.58
N HIS A 77 10.39 4.45 6.08
CA HIS A 77 9.68 4.45 4.83
C HIS A 77 10.68 4.63 3.69
N CYS A 78 10.84 3.59 2.87
CA CYS A 78 11.69 3.63 1.68
C CYS A 78 10.80 3.64 0.44
N ILE A 79 11.20 4.44 -0.58
CA ILE A 79 10.52 4.46 -1.88
C ILE A 79 11.56 4.13 -2.94
N PHE A 80 11.28 3.09 -3.74
CA PHE A 80 12.12 2.63 -4.85
C PHE A 80 11.44 2.98 -6.16
N THR A 81 11.97 3.96 -6.89
CA THR A 81 11.45 4.40 -8.18
C THR A 81 12.29 3.88 -9.33
N ILE A 82 11.74 3.90 -10.53
CA ILE A 82 12.41 3.48 -11.76
C ILE A 82 12.56 4.64 -12.74
N ALA A 83 13.51 4.52 -13.65
CA ALA A 83 13.66 5.46 -14.74
C ALA A 83 12.42 5.47 -15.64
N GLU A 84 12.08 6.64 -16.18
CA GLU A 84 10.89 6.82 -17.01
C GLU A 84 10.92 5.93 -18.25
N GLU A 85 12.09 5.76 -18.84
CA GLU A 85 12.33 4.92 -20.02
C GLU A 85 11.96 3.44 -19.81
N LEU A 86 11.90 2.99 -18.56
CA LEU A 86 11.48 1.63 -18.21
C LEU A 86 9.96 1.47 -18.07
N ARG A 87 9.23 2.54 -17.78
CA ARG A 87 7.78 2.47 -17.50
C ARG A 87 6.96 1.79 -18.59
N PRO A 88 7.23 2.01 -19.90
CA PRO A 88 6.49 1.35 -20.99
C PRO A 88 6.63 -0.19 -20.98
N PHE A 89 7.76 -0.72 -20.55
CA PHE A 89 7.96 -2.18 -20.46
C PHE A 89 7.00 -2.80 -19.44
N PHE A 90 6.86 -2.18 -18.27
CA PHE A 90 5.94 -2.63 -17.21
C PHE A 90 4.47 -2.42 -17.59
N LEU A 91 4.18 -1.43 -18.43
CA LEU A 91 2.81 -1.21 -18.93
C LEU A 91 2.42 -2.29 -19.94
N LYS A 92 3.35 -2.66 -20.83
CA LYS A 92 3.15 -3.66 -21.87
C LYS A 92 3.10 -5.08 -21.31
N ASP A 93 4.01 -5.41 -20.39
CA ASP A 93 4.06 -6.71 -19.71
C ASP A 93 4.00 -6.52 -18.19
N ARG A 94 2.80 -6.71 -17.62
CA ARG A 94 2.55 -6.56 -16.19
C ARG A 94 3.25 -7.61 -15.33
N SER A 95 3.67 -8.72 -15.91
CA SER A 95 4.42 -9.76 -15.19
C SER A 95 5.78 -9.25 -14.70
N LEU A 96 6.35 -8.25 -15.39
CA LEU A 96 7.61 -7.60 -15.04
C LEU A 96 7.52 -6.82 -13.71
N LEU A 97 6.31 -6.44 -13.25
CA LEU A 97 6.13 -5.83 -11.93
C LEU A 97 6.63 -6.72 -10.78
N ASN A 98 6.73 -8.04 -11.01
CA ASN A 98 7.36 -8.95 -10.05
C ASN A 98 8.86 -8.68 -9.87
N CYS A 99 9.55 -8.21 -10.91
CA CYS A 99 10.98 -7.87 -10.85
C CYS A 99 11.24 -6.71 -9.87
N LEU A 100 10.30 -5.76 -9.75
CA LEU A 100 10.43 -4.68 -8.77
C LEU A 100 10.50 -5.23 -7.34
N PHE A 101 9.58 -6.12 -6.99
CA PHE A 101 9.57 -6.74 -5.67
C PHE A 101 10.80 -7.61 -5.41
N SER A 102 11.22 -8.37 -6.41
CA SER A 102 12.40 -9.22 -6.33
C SER A 102 13.65 -8.38 -6.12
N ALA A 103 13.84 -7.32 -6.92
CA ALA A 103 14.99 -6.43 -6.81
C ALA A 103 15.04 -5.74 -5.45
N VAL A 104 13.93 -5.20 -4.94
CA VAL A 104 13.87 -4.58 -3.61
C VAL A 104 14.22 -5.59 -2.51
N ASN A 105 13.64 -6.80 -2.57
CA ASN A 105 13.96 -7.85 -1.60
C ASN A 105 15.45 -8.22 -1.60
N SER A 106 16.02 -8.41 -2.78
CA SER A 106 17.44 -8.77 -2.94
C SER A 106 18.37 -7.68 -2.40
N VAL A 107 18.09 -6.43 -2.71
CA VAL A 107 18.91 -5.28 -2.31
C VAL A 107 18.87 -5.05 -0.79
N ILE A 108 17.69 -5.08 -0.19
CA ILE A 108 17.54 -4.93 1.27
C ILE A 108 18.20 -6.10 1.98
N SER A 109 17.96 -7.33 1.56
CA SER A 109 18.56 -8.52 2.17
C SER A 109 20.08 -8.50 2.07
N CYS A 110 20.63 -8.11 0.92
CA CYS A 110 22.07 -7.99 0.71
C CYS A 110 22.69 -6.88 1.60
N MET A 111 22.01 -5.74 1.74
CA MET A 111 22.46 -4.65 2.61
C MET A 111 22.56 -5.12 4.06
N PHE A 112 21.54 -5.77 4.59
CA PHE A 112 21.54 -6.27 5.96
C PHE A 112 22.57 -7.38 6.19
N PHE A 113 22.79 -8.25 5.21
CA PHE A 113 23.85 -9.25 5.23
C PHE A 113 25.24 -8.60 5.34
N LYS A 114 25.54 -7.60 4.51
CA LYS A 114 26.80 -6.86 4.54
C LYS A 114 27.02 -6.07 5.83
N ILE A 115 26.00 -5.37 6.33
CA ILE A 115 26.05 -4.64 7.61
C ILE A 115 26.40 -5.58 8.76
N ASN A 116 26.00 -6.85 8.69
CA ASN A 116 26.29 -7.85 9.71
C ASN A 116 27.55 -8.71 9.41
N LYS A 117 28.54 -8.16 8.72
CA LYS A 117 29.79 -8.86 8.38
C LYS A 117 29.54 -10.22 7.71
N SER A 118 28.62 -10.24 6.75
CA SER A 118 28.23 -11.43 6.00
C SER A 118 27.61 -12.57 6.83
N GLN A 119 27.05 -12.28 7.96
CA GLN A 119 26.26 -13.23 8.75
C GLN A 119 24.76 -13.06 8.49
N ARG A 120 23.98 -14.12 8.64
CA ARG A 120 22.51 -14.05 8.52
C ARG A 120 21.94 -13.05 9.52
N PHE A 121 21.34 -12.00 8.96
CA PHE A 121 20.72 -10.91 9.71
C PHE A 121 19.51 -10.43 8.92
N THR A 122 18.34 -10.65 9.48
CA THR A 122 17.07 -10.51 8.76
C THR A 122 16.26 -9.34 9.30
N PRO A 123 16.00 -8.29 8.52
CA PRO A 123 15.02 -7.25 8.87
C PRO A 123 13.60 -7.74 8.65
N GLY A 124 12.62 -7.00 9.20
CA GLY A 124 11.22 -7.11 8.78
C GLY A 124 10.88 -6.00 7.79
N PHE A 125 10.26 -6.34 6.65
CA PHE A 125 9.78 -5.29 5.75
C PHE A 125 8.55 -5.70 4.95
N ILE A 126 7.76 -4.68 4.61
CA ILE A 126 6.52 -4.80 3.83
C ILE A 126 6.68 -3.94 2.59
N CYS A 127 6.51 -4.53 1.42
CA CYS A 127 6.55 -3.84 0.13
C CYS A 127 5.16 -3.70 -0.44
N VAL A 128 4.84 -2.50 -0.91
CA VAL A 128 3.57 -2.18 -1.56
C VAL A 128 3.86 -1.54 -2.91
N LEU A 129 3.27 -2.10 -3.97
CA LEU A 129 3.36 -1.54 -5.31
C LEU A 129 2.35 -0.42 -5.49
N HIS A 130 2.83 0.75 -5.89
CA HIS A 130 2.04 1.82 -6.46
C HIS A 130 2.35 1.94 -7.95
N THR A 131 1.37 2.37 -8.74
CA THR A 131 1.51 2.42 -10.19
C THR A 131 1.22 3.79 -10.79
N PHE A 132 0.89 4.79 -9.97
CA PHE A 132 0.46 6.11 -10.42
C PHE A 132 1.22 7.24 -9.71
N GLY A 133 1.35 8.38 -10.39
CA GLY A 133 1.74 9.65 -9.82
C GLY A 133 0.51 10.52 -9.49
N ARG A 134 0.74 11.74 -8.98
CA ARG A 134 -0.34 12.72 -8.73
C ARG A 134 -1.09 13.11 -10.02
N ASP A 135 -0.42 13.03 -11.15
CA ASP A 135 -0.90 13.29 -12.51
C ASP A 135 -1.61 12.09 -13.16
N LEU A 136 -1.87 11.03 -12.40
CA LEU A 136 -2.48 9.78 -12.85
C LEU A 136 -1.68 9.01 -13.93
N LYS A 137 -0.47 9.45 -14.26
CA LYS A 137 0.37 8.75 -15.23
C LYS A 137 0.91 7.46 -14.67
N TRP A 138 1.20 6.53 -15.56
CA TRP A 138 1.81 5.25 -15.22
C TRP A 138 3.22 5.43 -14.69
N ASN A 139 3.40 5.16 -13.40
CA ASN A 139 4.66 5.28 -12.68
C ASN A 139 4.81 4.18 -11.61
N PRO A 140 5.19 2.95 -12.00
CA PRO A 140 5.33 1.86 -11.05
C PRO A 140 6.54 2.07 -10.13
N HIS A 141 6.29 2.00 -8.82
CA HIS A 141 7.30 2.15 -7.79
C HIS A 141 6.90 1.37 -6.53
N ILE A 142 7.88 1.04 -5.69
CA ILE A 142 7.65 0.27 -4.47
C ILE A 142 7.79 1.17 -3.25
N HIS A 143 6.74 1.25 -2.45
CA HIS A 143 6.81 1.71 -1.08
C HIS A 143 7.20 0.55 -0.17
N CYS A 144 8.19 0.75 0.67
CA CYS A 144 8.69 -0.27 1.57
C CYS A 144 8.76 0.27 3.00
N LEU A 145 8.02 -0.33 3.91
CA LEU A 145 8.17 -0.12 5.34
C LEU A 145 9.22 -1.10 5.86
N LEU A 146 10.37 -0.61 6.27
CA LEU A 146 11.53 -1.38 6.67
C LEU A 146 11.88 -1.15 8.15
N SER A 147 12.00 -2.22 8.95
CA SER A 147 12.44 -2.11 10.33
C SER A 147 13.87 -1.56 10.44
N GLU A 148 14.12 -0.62 11.36
CA GLU A 148 15.47 -0.13 11.67
C GLU A 148 16.21 -1.09 12.60
N GLY A 149 16.33 -2.32 12.12
CA GLY A 149 17.00 -3.41 12.81
C GLY A 149 16.64 -4.75 12.22
N GLY A 150 17.24 -5.78 12.75
CA GLY A 150 17.02 -7.16 12.33
C GLY A 150 17.42 -8.16 13.40
N ALA A 151 17.12 -9.42 13.13
CA ALA A 151 17.47 -10.54 13.98
C ALA A 151 18.37 -11.54 13.23
N GLY A 152 19.30 -12.13 13.93
CA GLY A 152 20.20 -13.17 13.47
C GLY A 152 20.14 -14.42 14.35
N THR A 153 20.90 -15.44 13.99
CA THR A 153 20.94 -16.72 14.72
C THR A 153 21.49 -16.57 16.13
N SER A 154 22.50 -15.72 16.30
CA SER A 154 23.20 -15.47 17.57
C SER A 154 22.81 -14.16 18.25
N ILE A 155 22.10 -13.27 17.54
CA ILE A 155 21.71 -11.96 18.04
C ILE A 155 20.19 -11.87 17.93
N PRO A 156 19.45 -11.83 19.05
CA PRO A 156 17.98 -11.75 19.01
C PRO A 156 17.48 -10.53 18.26
N TRP A 157 18.11 -9.35 18.53
CA TRP A 157 17.82 -8.11 17.82
C TRP A 157 19.04 -7.20 17.80
N ARG A 158 19.28 -6.54 16.68
CA ARG A 158 20.25 -5.47 16.56
C ARG A 158 19.68 -4.30 15.80
N LYS A 159 19.74 -3.12 16.37
CA LYS A 159 19.33 -1.88 15.75
C LYS A 159 20.29 -1.49 14.62
N VAL A 160 19.77 -0.90 13.55
CA VAL A 160 20.52 -0.36 12.40
C VAL A 160 20.06 1.07 12.19
N ASP A 161 20.90 2.03 12.53
CA ASP A 161 20.59 3.46 12.46
C ASP A 161 21.00 4.10 11.13
N HIS A 162 21.93 3.46 10.41
CA HIS A 162 22.49 4.00 9.19
C HIS A 162 22.24 3.09 7.98
N PHE A 163 21.72 3.70 6.92
CA PHE A 163 21.50 3.08 5.63
C PHE A 163 22.36 3.75 4.57
N ASN A 164 23.10 3.00 3.81
CA ASN A 164 23.89 3.53 2.70
C ASN A 164 23.01 3.69 1.46
N TYR A 165 22.46 4.88 1.28
CA TYR A 165 21.55 5.20 0.18
C TYR A 165 22.17 5.06 -1.20
N ARG A 166 23.43 5.45 -1.34
CA ARG A 166 24.16 5.31 -2.60
C ARG A 166 24.24 3.83 -2.99
N LEU A 167 24.60 2.98 -2.05
CA LEU A 167 24.62 1.54 -2.26
C LEU A 167 23.23 1.00 -2.63
N LEU A 168 22.17 1.49 -1.98
CA LEU A 168 20.80 1.09 -2.30
C LEU A 168 20.41 1.49 -3.72
N ARG A 169 20.71 2.71 -4.15
CA ARG A 169 20.43 3.21 -5.50
C ARG A 169 21.13 2.40 -6.58
N ASP A 170 22.45 2.23 -6.44
CA ASP A 170 23.27 1.52 -7.41
C ASP A 170 22.91 0.03 -7.47
N SER A 171 22.71 -0.59 -6.30
CA SER A 171 22.33 -2.01 -6.21
C SER A 171 20.91 -2.24 -6.77
N PHE A 172 19.96 -1.34 -6.51
CA PHE A 172 18.59 -1.48 -7.03
C PHE A 172 18.57 -1.36 -8.56
N GLN A 173 19.25 -0.38 -9.12
CA GLN A 173 19.40 -0.23 -10.57
C GLN A 173 20.01 -1.50 -11.18
N THR A 174 21.14 -1.94 -10.64
CA THR A 174 21.87 -3.11 -11.18
C THR A 174 21.04 -4.39 -11.11
N THR A 175 20.40 -4.64 -9.96
CA THR A 175 19.59 -5.83 -9.75
C THR A 175 18.37 -5.84 -10.67
N LEU A 176 17.64 -4.72 -10.71
CA LEU A 176 16.44 -4.61 -11.55
C LEU A 176 16.78 -4.76 -13.05
N LEU A 177 17.81 -4.06 -13.53
CA LEU A 177 18.22 -4.16 -14.93
C LEU A 177 18.75 -5.56 -15.31
N SER A 178 19.30 -6.30 -14.37
CA SER A 178 19.73 -7.67 -14.58
C SER A 178 18.55 -8.63 -14.66
N GLU A 179 17.55 -8.48 -13.79
CA GLU A 179 16.31 -9.26 -13.84
C GLU A 179 15.52 -8.98 -15.12
N LEU A 180 15.41 -7.70 -15.52
CA LEU A 180 14.74 -7.33 -16.78
C LEU A 180 15.46 -7.91 -17.99
N LEU A 181 16.80 -7.89 -18.01
CA LEU A 181 17.58 -8.52 -19.09
C LEU A 181 17.31 -10.03 -19.16
N SER A 182 17.25 -10.70 -18.03
CA SER A 182 16.94 -12.13 -17.97
C SER A 182 15.54 -12.46 -18.51
N ARG A 183 14.58 -11.56 -18.36
CA ARG A 183 13.20 -11.74 -18.83
C ARG A 183 12.99 -11.33 -20.28
N LEU A 184 13.60 -10.22 -20.70
CA LEU A 184 13.38 -9.58 -21.99
C LEU A 184 14.41 -10.02 -23.06
N GLY A 185 15.49 -10.68 -22.61
CA GLY A 185 16.53 -11.17 -23.50
C GLY A 185 17.38 -10.07 -24.14
N ASP A 186 18.05 -10.41 -25.22
CA ASP A 186 19.08 -9.57 -25.86
C ASP A 186 18.55 -8.23 -26.40
N SER A 187 17.28 -8.16 -26.76
CA SER A 187 16.64 -6.92 -27.22
C SER A 187 16.72 -5.79 -26.19
N PHE A 188 16.80 -6.13 -24.91
CA PHE A 188 16.89 -5.18 -23.81
C PHE A 188 18.31 -4.64 -23.56
N LYS A 189 19.36 -5.24 -24.12
CA LYS A 189 20.77 -4.85 -23.89
C LYS A 189 21.04 -3.37 -24.21
N LYS A 190 20.51 -2.87 -25.34
CA LYS A 190 20.67 -1.46 -25.74
C LYS A 190 20.02 -0.51 -24.74
N VAL A 191 18.80 -0.83 -24.30
CA VAL A 191 18.07 -0.04 -23.31
C VAL A 191 18.83 -0.05 -21.98
N LYS A 192 19.28 -1.20 -21.50
CA LYS A 192 20.11 -1.33 -20.31
C LYS A 192 21.36 -0.44 -20.36
N SER A 193 22.08 -0.43 -21.47
CA SER A 193 23.28 0.40 -21.65
C SER A 193 22.94 1.89 -21.63
N SER A 194 21.86 2.31 -22.28
CA SER A 194 21.39 3.69 -22.27
C SER A 194 20.99 4.15 -20.86
N ILE A 195 20.31 3.29 -20.10
CA ILE A 195 19.93 3.58 -18.71
C ILE A 195 21.17 3.82 -17.84
N TYR A 196 22.20 2.99 -17.93
CA TYR A 196 23.44 3.21 -17.17
C TYR A 196 24.15 4.51 -17.57
N ALA A 197 24.09 4.89 -18.84
CA ALA A 197 24.69 6.14 -19.32
C ALA A 197 23.95 7.39 -18.79
N ASN A 198 22.62 7.31 -18.75
CA ASN A 198 21.77 8.44 -18.34
C ASN A 198 21.61 8.55 -16.82
N HIS A 199 21.60 7.42 -16.11
CA HIS A 199 21.36 7.34 -14.66
C HIS A 199 22.60 6.85 -13.91
N LYS A 200 23.70 7.61 -13.98
CA LYS A 200 25.01 7.25 -13.38
C LYS A 200 25.01 7.14 -11.86
N ASN A 201 24.03 7.76 -11.19
CA ASN A 201 23.90 7.75 -9.73
C ASN A 201 22.92 6.68 -9.21
N GLY A 202 22.60 5.69 -10.06
CA GLY A 202 21.59 4.68 -9.75
C GLY A 202 20.16 5.19 -9.85
N PHE A 203 19.18 4.33 -9.55
CA PHE A 203 17.78 4.73 -9.48
C PHE A 203 17.48 5.43 -8.15
N TYR A 204 16.52 6.35 -8.18
CA TYR A 204 16.18 7.09 -6.98
C TYR A 204 15.60 6.16 -5.91
N VAL A 205 16.23 6.16 -4.76
CA VAL A 205 15.74 5.50 -3.54
C VAL A 205 15.65 6.56 -2.45
N ARG A 206 14.43 6.85 -2.02
CA ARG A 206 14.19 7.67 -0.82
C ARG A 206 14.15 6.76 0.39
N ALA A 207 14.84 7.13 1.43
CA ALA A 207 14.80 6.40 2.69
C ALA A 207 15.23 7.34 3.84
N LEU A 208 14.60 8.51 3.93
CA LEU A 208 14.90 9.48 4.98
C LEU A 208 14.65 8.86 6.36
N PRO A 209 15.51 9.16 7.35
CA PRO A 209 15.26 8.78 8.72
C PRO A 209 14.02 9.54 9.18
N ASN A 210 12.91 8.85 9.24
CA ASN A 210 11.69 9.43 9.78
C ASN A 210 11.49 8.88 11.19
N LYS A 211 11.37 9.75 12.17
CA LYS A 211 10.91 9.41 13.53
C LYS A 211 9.41 9.07 13.54
N CYS A 212 8.85 8.71 12.39
CA CYS A 212 7.44 8.38 12.28
C CYS A 212 7.11 7.10 13.02
N GLU A 213 6.05 7.15 13.79
CA GLU A 213 5.45 5.95 14.34
C GLU A 213 5.06 4.99 13.22
N PRO A 214 5.33 3.69 13.38
CA PRO A 214 4.99 2.69 12.36
C PRO A 214 3.51 2.73 11.94
N SER A 215 2.61 3.00 12.87
CA SER A 215 1.17 3.14 12.65
C SER A 215 0.82 4.24 11.63
N LYS A 216 1.47 5.39 11.70
CA LYS A 216 1.26 6.49 10.74
C LYS A 216 1.70 6.11 9.33
N VAL A 217 2.87 5.46 9.21
CA VAL A 217 3.38 5.00 7.90
C VAL A 217 2.49 3.92 7.31
N ILE A 218 1.93 3.03 8.14
CA ILE A 218 1.01 1.99 7.68
C ILE A 218 -0.30 2.60 7.17
N LYS A 219 -0.90 3.52 7.92
CA LYS A 219 -2.10 4.26 7.49
C LYS A 219 -1.84 4.95 6.14
N TYR A 220 -0.67 5.59 6.00
CA TYR A 220 -0.26 6.23 4.76
C TYR A 220 -0.15 5.24 3.59
N ILE A 221 0.61 4.16 3.75
CA ILE A 221 0.75 3.12 2.72
C ILE A 221 -0.60 2.44 2.45
N GLY A 222 -1.41 2.24 3.49
CA GLY A 222 -2.72 1.62 3.41
C GLY A 222 -3.72 2.40 2.57
N ARG A 223 -3.72 3.73 2.63
CA ARG A 223 -4.60 4.59 1.82
C ARG A 223 -4.53 4.26 0.33
N TYR A 224 -3.34 3.90 -0.17
CA TYR A 224 -3.14 3.61 -1.59
C TYR A 224 -3.47 2.17 -2.01
N LEU A 225 -3.85 1.32 -1.06
CA LEU A 225 -4.15 -0.09 -1.35
C LEU A 225 -5.56 -0.32 -1.87
N GLY A 226 -6.49 0.52 -1.47
CA GLY A 226 -7.92 0.34 -1.73
C GLY A 226 -8.65 1.61 -2.14
N HIS A 227 -7.95 2.74 -2.29
CA HIS A 227 -8.58 3.95 -2.82
C HIS A 227 -8.52 3.97 -4.34
N PRO A 228 -9.50 4.58 -5.00
CA PRO A 228 -9.36 5.00 -6.39
C PRO A 228 -8.08 5.81 -6.55
N VAL A 229 -7.47 5.75 -7.72
CA VAL A 229 -6.25 6.51 -8.05
C VAL A 229 -6.42 8.03 -7.92
N ILE A 230 -7.65 8.50 -7.85
CA ILE A 230 -8.01 9.91 -7.64
C ILE A 230 -9.12 10.02 -6.60
N SER A 231 -9.03 11.03 -5.74
CA SER A 231 -10.15 11.43 -4.87
C SER A 231 -11.22 12.15 -5.69
N THR A 232 -12.48 11.96 -5.35
CA THR A 232 -13.60 12.69 -5.98
C THR A 232 -13.48 14.19 -5.80
N SER A 233 -12.88 14.67 -4.71
CA SER A 233 -12.61 16.09 -4.45
C SER A 233 -11.62 16.72 -5.44
N ARG A 234 -10.87 15.92 -6.18
CA ARG A 234 -9.93 16.39 -7.21
C ARG A 234 -10.56 16.42 -8.60
N ILE A 235 -11.79 16.00 -8.75
CA ILE A 235 -12.57 16.10 -10.01
C ILE A 235 -13.40 17.37 -9.90
N ASP A 236 -13.05 18.38 -10.70
CA ASP A 236 -13.68 19.70 -10.65
C ASP A 236 -14.99 19.75 -11.44
N SER A 237 -15.01 19.13 -12.64
CA SER A 237 -16.20 19.10 -13.49
C SER A 237 -16.20 17.93 -14.47
N TYR A 238 -17.40 17.60 -14.93
CA TYR A 238 -17.67 16.68 -16.03
C TYR A 238 -18.86 17.21 -16.85
N ASP A 239 -18.68 17.43 -18.13
CA ASP A 239 -19.69 18.00 -19.02
C ASP A 239 -20.34 16.98 -19.96
N GLY A 240 -19.96 15.72 -19.89
CA GLY A 240 -20.39 14.62 -20.76
C GLY A 240 -19.29 14.16 -21.70
N ASP A 241 -18.44 15.05 -22.18
CA ASP A 241 -17.34 14.76 -23.12
C ASP A 241 -15.96 14.88 -22.46
N PHE A 242 -15.80 15.83 -21.54
CA PHE A 242 -14.53 16.14 -20.89
C PHE A 242 -14.63 16.06 -19.37
N VAL A 243 -13.53 15.67 -18.74
CA VAL A 243 -13.33 15.70 -17.30
C VAL A 243 -12.23 16.69 -16.98
N THR A 244 -12.52 17.63 -16.09
CA THR A 244 -11.52 18.53 -15.52
C THR A 244 -11.16 18.07 -14.12
N PHE A 245 -9.86 17.92 -13.84
CA PHE A 245 -9.36 17.54 -12.53
C PHE A 245 -8.09 18.31 -12.20
N HIS A 246 -7.76 18.37 -10.90
CA HIS A 246 -6.56 19.05 -10.44
C HIS A 246 -5.64 18.17 -9.61
N TYR A 247 -4.36 18.57 -9.56
CA TYR A 247 -3.36 17.99 -8.68
C TYR A 247 -2.23 19.00 -8.41
N ASN A 248 -1.54 18.87 -7.29
CA ASN A 248 -0.35 19.64 -7.04
C ASN A 248 0.84 19.02 -7.75
N ARG A 249 1.51 19.81 -8.58
CA ARG A 249 2.73 19.38 -9.26
C ARG A 249 3.84 19.19 -8.25
N HIS A 250 4.63 18.12 -8.47
CA HIS A 250 5.55 17.66 -7.46
C HIS A 250 6.77 18.58 -7.27
N GLU A 251 7.25 19.21 -8.35
CA GLU A 251 8.49 19.99 -8.33
C GLU A 251 8.36 21.32 -7.57
N ASP A 252 7.19 21.92 -7.58
CA ASP A 252 6.94 23.27 -7.06
C ASP A 252 5.63 23.41 -6.27
N GLU A 253 4.95 22.28 -5.99
CA GLU A 253 3.61 22.20 -5.34
C GLU A 253 2.54 23.08 -6.02
N LYS A 254 2.79 23.54 -7.24
CA LYS A 254 1.85 24.35 -7.99
C LYS A 254 0.62 23.54 -8.37
N LEU A 255 -0.55 24.12 -8.11
CA LEU A 255 -1.82 23.53 -8.53
C LEU A 255 -1.89 23.51 -10.07
N ILE A 256 -2.05 22.31 -10.63
CA ILE A 256 -2.25 22.07 -12.06
C ILE A 256 -3.67 21.61 -12.25
N THR A 257 -4.37 22.22 -13.19
CA THR A 257 -5.71 21.78 -13.63
C THR A 257 -5.58 21.26 -15.05
N GLU A 258 -6.06 20.07 -15.28
CA GLU A 258 -6.07 19.43 -16.60
C GLU A 258 -7.51 19.08 -17.00
N THR A 259 -7.82 19.34 -18.29
CA THR A 259 -9.08 18.94 -18.91
C THR A 259 -8.78 17.95 -20.02
N VAL A 260 -9.32 16.74 -19.90
CA VAL A 260 -9.05 15.66 -20.84
C VAL A 260 -10.38 15.03 -21.31
N PRO A 261 -10.42 14.42 -22.52
CA PRO A 261 -11.57 13.64 -22.95
C PRO A 261 -11.91 12.54 -21.94
N VAL A 262 -13.20 12.31 -21.69
CA VAL A 262 -13.66 11.35 -20.69
C VAL A 262 -13.10 9.93 -20.90
N LEU A 263 -12.95 9.50 -22.15
CA LEU A 263 -12.40 8.19 -22.45
C LEU A 263 -10.90 8.08 -22.10
N ASP A 264 -10.16 9.16 -22.28
CA ASP A 264 -8.75 9.24 -21.88
C ASP A 264 -8.63 9.23 -20.34
N PHE A 265 -9.49 9.99 -19.65
CA PHE A 265 -9.55 9.97 -18.18
C PHE A 265 -9.87 8.57 -17.65
N ILE A 266 -10.85 7.88 -18.20
CA ILE A 266 -11.16 6.50 -17.82
C ILE A 266 -9.97 5.57 -18.10
N SER A 267 -9.26 5.77 -19.21
CA SER A 267 -8.05 5.01 -19.53
C SER A 267 -6.93 5.27 -18.50
N MET A 268 -6.74 6.54 -18.11
CA MET A 268 -5.79 6.92 -17.05
C MET A 268 -6.10 6.24 -15.72
N LEU A 269 -7.39 6.07 -15.36
CA LEU A 269 -7.77 5.38 -14.14
C LEU A 269 -7.61 3.86 -14.25
N THR A 270 -8.12 3.27 -15.33
CA THR A 270 -8.22 1.81 -15.46
C THR A 270 -6.89 1.12 -15.75
N GLN A 271 -5.89 1.85 -16.25
CA GLN A 271 -4.54 1.31 -16.41
C GLN A 271 -3.92 0.85 -15.07
N HIS A 272 -4.39 1.37 -13.93
CA HIS A 272 -3.88 1.03 -12.61
C HIS A 272 -4.57 -0.19 -11.98
N ILE A 273 -5.61 -0.72 -12.61
CA ILE A 273 -6.24 -1.97 -12.17
C ILE A 273 -5.23 -3.11 -12.34
N PRO A 274 -4.88 -3.83 -11.24
CA PRO A 274 -3.92 -4.93 -11.32
C PRO A 274 -4.51 -6.15 -12.05
N GLU A 275 -3.64 -7.02 -12.51
CA GLU A 275 -4.05 -8.33 -13.03
C GLU A 275 -4.68 -9.19 -11.92
N LYS A 276 -5.54 -10.10 -12.34
CA LYS A 276 -6.20 -11.05 -11.43
C LYS A 276 -5.14 -11.81 -10.61
N HIS A 277 -5.36 -11.92 -9.30
CA HIS A 277 -4.46 -12.55 -8.34
C HIS A 277 -3.09 -11.86 -8.14
N PHE A 278 -2.80 -10.74 -8.79
CA PHE A 278 -1.55 -10.02 -8.56
C PHE A 278 -1.51 -9.46 -7.12
N LYS A 279 -0.44 -9.80 -6.40
CA LYS A 279 -0.24 -9.37 -5.01
C LYS A 279 0.46 -8.03 -4.97
N MET A 280 -0.31 -6.98 -4.70
CA MET A 280 0.21 -5.60 -4.54
C MET A 280 0.99 -5.40 -3.24
N ILE A 281 0.76 -6.24 -2.22
CA ILE A 281 1.44 -6.20 -0.92
C ILE A 281 2.22 -7.48 -0.74
N ARG A 282 3.50 -7.35 -0.33
CA ARG A 282 4.36 -8.50 -0.02
C ARG A 282 5.11 -8.29 1.27
N TYR A 283 5.18 -9.35 2.06
CA TYR A 283 5.82 -9.40 3.37
C TYR A 283 7.12 -10.18 3.28
N TYR A 284 8.19 -9.60 3.80
CA TYR A 284 9.53 -10.17 3.70
C TYR A 284 10.24 -10.22 5.06
N GLY A 285 11.29 -11.01 5.12
CA GLY A 285 12.11 -11.14 6.31
C GLY A 285 11.31 -11.62 7.52
N LEU A 286 11.36 -10.89 8.63
CA LEU A 286 10.63 -11.23 9.86
C LEU A 286 9.10 -11.19 9.69
N TYR A 287 8.60 -10.44 8.70
CA TYR A 287 7.15 -10.35 8.42
C TYR A 287 6.66 -11.39 7.42
N ALA A 288 7.54 -12.24 6.90
CA ALA A 288 7.15 -13.30 5.96
C ALA A 288 6.25 -14.34 6.63
N ARG A 289 5.20 -14.79 5.92
CA ARG A 289 4.17 -15.69 6.47
C ARG A 289 4.71 -17.01 7.03
N HIS A 290 5.75 -17.56 6.41
CA HIS A 290 6.37 -18.83 6.85
C HIS A 290 7.14 -18.71 8.18
N ARG A 291 7.40 -17.48 8.66
CA ARG A 291 8.04 -17.22 9.95
C ARG A 291 7.08 -16.95 11.11
N LYS A 292 5.79 -17.15 10.91
CA LYS A 292 4.78 -17.00 12.00
C LYS A 292 5.03 -17.91 13.20
N SER A 293 5.70 -19.05 12.99
CA SER A 293 6.07 -19.98 14.07
C SER A 293 7.25 -19.52 14.92
N ASP A 294 7.96 -18.46 14.52
CA ASP A 294 9.07 -17.88 15.28
C ASP A 294 8.58 -16.93 16.40
N LEU A 295 7.53 -17.36 17.10
CA LEU A 295 6.96 -16.64 18.25
C LEU A 295 7.99 -16.31 19.35
N LYS A 296 9.05 -17.13 19.49
CA LYS A 296 10.15 -16.87 20.42
C LYS A 296 10.96 -15.64 20.01
N LEU A 297 11.24 -15.50 18.71
CA LEU A 297 11.95 -14.35 18.16
C LEU A 297 11.11 -13.07 18.30
N HIS A 298 9.82 -13.17 18.00
CA HIS A 298 8.89 -12.05 18.16
C HIS A 298 8.78 -11.60 19.62
N ARG A 299 8.74 -12.53 20.58
CA ARG A 299 8.71 -12.23 22.02
C ARG A 299 10.02 -11.63 22.53
N ALA A 300 11.16 -12.05 21.99
CA ALA A 300 12.45 -11.48 22.36
C ALA A 300 12.66 -10.05 21.83
N ILE A 301 11.97 -9.67 20.74
CA ILE A 301 12.09 -8.36 20.11
C ILE A 301 11.11 -7.34 20.71
N SER A 302 9.96 -7.80 21.18
CA SER A 302 8.97 -6.95 21.81
C SER A 302 8.53 -7.55 23.14
N ASN A 303 8.87 -6.90 24.24
CA ASN A 303 8.34 -7.26 25.56
C ASN A 303 6.82 -7.04 25.70
N GLU A 304 6.18 -6.47 24.67
CA GLU A 304 4.73 -6.23 24.60
C GLU A 304 4.23 -6.45 23.17
N TYR A 305 3.85 -7.67 22.84
CA TYR A 305 2.99 -7.94 21.70
C TYR A 305 1.55 -7.73 22.14
N ILE A 306 0.93 -6.65 21.71
CA ILE A 306 -0.52 -6.52 21.80
C ILE A 306 -1.10 -7.36 20.67
N THR A 307 -1.69 -8.50 20.99
CA THR A 307 -2.50 -9.28 20.04
C THR A 307 -3.80 -8.54 19.75
N GLU A 308 -4.50 -8.88 18.64
CA GLU A 308 -5.84 -8.33 18.38
C GLU A 308 -6.75 -8.48 19.60
N ALA A 309 -6.73 -9.65 20.24
CA ALA A 309 -7.47 -9.91 21.46
C ALA A 309 -7.02 -9.06 22.66
N GLN A 310 -5.73 -8.76 22.77
CA GLN A 310 -5.24 -7.87 23.84
C GLN A 310 -5.60 -6.41 23.57
N LEU A 311 -5.50 -5.95 22.32
CA LEU A 311 -5.94 -4.61 21.93
C LEU A 311 -7.45 -4.46 22.13
N ALA A 312 -8.24 -5.41 21.68
CA ALA A 312 -9.69 -5.42 21.90
C ALA A 312 -10.02 -5.42 23.41
N LYS A 313 -9.26 -6.13 24.23
CA LYS A 313 -9.42 -6.10 25.69
C LYS A 313 -9.11 -4.72 26.27
N GLU A 314 -7.99 -4.08 25.89
CA GLU A 314 -7.62 -2.73 26.33
C GLU A 314 -8.67 -1.69 25.88
N LEU A 315 -9.12 -1.78 24.63
CA LEU A 315 -10.17 -0.91 24.10
C LEU A 315 -11.50 -1.12 24.83
N ARG A 316 -11.85 -2.38 25.12
CA ARG A 316 -13.04 -2.71 25.87
C ARG A 316 -13.00 -2.09 27.28
N GLU A 317 -11.88 -2.18 27.98
CA GLU A 317 -11.69 -1.55 29.27
C GLU A 317 -11.76 -0.01 29.18
N LYS A 318 -11.15 0.60 28.15
CA LYS A 318 -11.21 2.04 27.87
C LYS A 318 -12.63 2.51 27.64
N TYR A 319 -13.36 1.88 26.74
CA TYR A 319 -14.72 2.29 26.36
C TYR A 319 -15.80 1.86 27.35
N MET A 320 -15.54 0.88 28.19
CA MET A 320 -16.42 0.59 29.32
C MET A 320 -16.33 1.66 30.41
N LYS A 321 -15.16 2.29 30.60
CA LYS A 321 -14.98 3.41 31.53
C LYS A 321 -15.58 4.71 31.00
N ASN A 322 -15.37 4.96 29.71
CA ASN A 322 -15.83 6.16 29.01
C ASN A 322 -16.52 5.74 27.69
N PRO A 323 -17.80 5.34 27.74
CA PRO A 323 -18.52 4.94 26.53
C PRO A 323 -18.58 6.09 25.52
N PRO A 324 -18.45 5.79 24.22
CA PRO A 324 -18.66 6.77 23.16
C PRO A 324 -20.07 7.37 23.22
N GLU A 325 -20.23 8.59 22.68
CA GLU A 325 -21.51 9.27 22.64
C GLU A 325 -22.57 8.40 21.94
N GLY A 326 -23.70 8.22 22.60
CA GLY A 326 -24.79 7.37 22.11
C GLY A 326 -24.66 5.87 22.42
N MET A 327 -23.64 5.45 23.16
CA MET A 327 -23.43 4.05 23.57
C MET A 327 -23.39 3.87 25.07
N THR A 328 -23.72 2.67 25.53
CA THR A 328 -23.66 2.29 26.95
C THR A 328 -22.49 1.30 27.19
N SER A 329 -22.00 1.26 28.43
CA SER A 329 -20.98 0.27 28.83
C SER A 329 -21.43 -1.19 28.64
N ALA A 330 -22.75 -1.44 28.68
CA ALA A 330 -23.31 -2.77 28.44
C ALA A 330 -23.19 -3.19 26.96
N GLU A 331 -23.43 -2.26 26.03
CA GLU A 331 -23.27 -2.47 24.59
C GLU A 331 -21.80 -2.73 24.24
N VAL A 332 -20.88 -1.90 24.73
CA VAL A 332 -19.44 -2.11 24.56
C VAL A 332 -18.99 -3.49 25.09
N ARG A 333 -19.58 -3.93 26.23
CA ARG A 333 -19.25 -5.24 26.79
C ARG A 333 -19.70 -6.40 25.91
N SER A 334 -20.82 -6.26 25.21
CA SER A 334 -21.41 -7.32 24.35
C SER A 334 -20.83 -7.37 22.95
N MET A 335 -20.05 -6.36 22.52
CA MET A 335 -19.42 -6.34 21.21
C MET A 335 -18.38 -7.47 21.06
N SER A 336 -18.28 -8.04 19.89
CA SER A 336 -17.15 -8.89 19.52
C SER A 336 -15.83 -8.08 19.48
N ASP A 337 -14.69 -8.75 19.50
CA ASP A 337 -13.40 -8.07 19.40
C ASP A 337 -13.26 -7.34 18.07
N ASP A 338 -13.74 -7.92 16.96
CA ASP A 338 -13.73 -7.30 15.64
C ASP A 338 -14.61 -6.06 15.58
N GLU A 339 -15.84 -6.12 16.13
CA GLU A 339 -16.74 -4.95 16.20
C GLU A 339 -16.16 -3.81 17.03
N LEU A 340 -15.47 -4.12 18.12
CA LEU A 340 -14.84 -3.14 18.98
C LEU A 340 -13.63 -2.48 18.32
N LEU A 341 -12.83 -3.24 17.57
CA LEU A 341 -11.71 -2.73 16.79
C LEU A 341 -12.19 -1.85 15.65
N ASP A 342 -13.25 -2.26 14.96
CA ASP A 342 -13.90 -1.48 13.89
C ASP A 342 -14.48 -0.17 14.44
N MET A 343 -15.08 -0.21 15.62
CA MET A 343 -15.63 0.97 16.29
C MET A 343 -14.52 1.97 16.70
N ASP A 344 -13.47 1.50 17.38
CA ASP A 344 -12.33 2.37 17.76
C ASP A 344 -11.69 3.02 16.54
N TYR A 345 -11.55 2.26 15.48
CA TYR A 345 -11.08 2.78 14.20
C TYR A 345 -11.98 3.89 13.67
N PHE A 346 -13.32 3.67 13.66
CA PHE A 346 -14.29 4.64 13.17
C PHE A 346 -14.26 5.97 13.96
N PHE A 347 -14.13 5.92 15.28
CA PHE A 347 -14.08 7.14 16.11
C PHE A 347 -12.78 7.94 15.94
N HIS A 348 -11.67 7.30 15.58
CA HIS A 348 -10.38 7.97 15.38
C HIS A 348 -10.10 8.32 13.91
N GLU A 349 -10.96 7.88 12.97
CA GLU A 349 -10.81 8.18 11.55
C GLU A 349 -10.99 9.69 11.25
N PHE A 350 -11.81 10.37 12.04
CA PHE A 350 -12.13 11.78 11.86
C PHE A 350 -11.29 12.74 12.71
N ASP A 351 -10.72 12.29 13.81
CA ASP A 351 -9.90 13.13 14.70
C ASP A 351 -8.48 13.39 14.12
N ASP A 352 -8.00 12.52 13.25
CA ASP A 352 -6.66 12.61 12.64
C ASP A 352 -6.66 13.26 11.23
N ILE A 353 -7.79 13.79 10.77
CA ILE A 353 -7.86 14.50 9.47
C ILE A 353 -7.45 15.97 9.65
N ASN A 354 -6.32 16.22 10.24
CA ASN A 354 -5.55 17.39 9.88
C ASN A 354 -4.60 16.97 8.75
N ASP A 355 -5.01 17.26 7.52
CA ASP A 355 -4.22 17.10 6.29
C ASP A 355 -2.86 17.85 6.38
N ASP A 356 -2.73 18.75 7.34
CA ASP A 356 -1.54 19.58 7.58
C ASP A 356 -0.38 18.83 8.26
N ASP A 357 -0.62 17.73 8.97
CA ASP A 357 0.45 16.99 9.67
C ASP A 357 1.23 16.02 8.75
N PHE A 358 0.70 15.74 7.56
CA PHE A 358 1.38 15.12 6.42
C PHE A 358 1.58 16.13 5.28
N GLY A 359 1.38 17.39 5.60
CA GLY A 359 1.62 18.50 4.74
C GLY A 359 3.06 18.43 4.22
N GLU A 360 3.20 18.63 2.93
CA GLU A 360 4.43 18.97 2.20
C GLU A 360 5.49 17.86 2.06
N GLU A 361 5.64 16.91 2.96
CA GLU A 361 6.53 15.78 2.74
C GLU A 361 5.91 14.64 1.91
N GLY A 362 4.72 14.87 1.39
CA GLY A 362 4.08 14.02 0.42
C GLY A 362 4.93 13.90 -0.83
N PHE A 363 5.45 12.74 -1.07
CA PHE A 363 5.76 12.30 -2.43
C PHE A 363 6.84 13.03 -3.22
N TYR A 364 8.07 12.99 -2.79
CA TYR A 364 9.16 13.14 -3.74
C TYR A 364 9.28 11.87 -4.58
N ILE A 365 8.55 11.81 -5.68
CA ILE A 365 8.75 10.88 -6.78
C ILE A 365 9.34 11.70 -7.91
N PHE A 366 10.63 11.56 -8.15
CA PHE A 366 11.27 12.05 -9.35
C PHE A 366 11.13 11.01 -10.45
#